data_3b895a6ea0da99b3181b66e009616e56
#
_entry.id   3b895a6ea0da99b3181b66e009616e56
#
_cell.length_a   1.000
_cell.length_b   1.000
_cell.length_c   1.000
_cell.angle_alpha   90.00
_cell.angle_beta   90.00
_cell.angle_gamma   90.00
#
_symmetry.space_group_name_H-M   'P 1'
#
loop_
_entity.id
_entity.type
_entity.pdbx_description
1 polymer ?
#
loop_
_entity_poly.entity_id
_entity_poly.type
_entity_poly.pdbx_seq_one_letter_code
_entity_poly.pdbx_strand_id
1 'polypeptide(L)'
;GYSHRAATRRRAKALGIASRVVGDLAAAVRTTDLIILATPIFTFEQYFQELAGMVPPGCIVTDVGSTKLLPHQWADQKLGNAARYVGSHPIAGSEQRGVEFARDDLFDQARCILTTTEGTDRSATKTLKEFWAALGCIVRVMNPIEHDRVFANISHLPHVMAAGLVNASDEEDMKFAGKGFLDSTRISSGPASIWTDVVLANRENIADGIARAIAELSKLQGAIRDGKRERITELLETARR
;
A
#
# COMPACT_ATOMS: atom_id res chain seq x y z
N GLY A 1 -11.60 -13.91 12.03
CA GLY A 1 -10.31 -13.68 11.38
C GLY A 1 -9.55 -14.97 11.13
N TYR A 2 -8.64 -14.95 10.19
CA TYR A 2 -7.74 -16.06 9.85
C TYR A 2 -6.27 -15.62 9.97
N SER A 3 -5.41 -16.50 10.46
CA SER A 3 -3.96 -16.37 10.33
C SER A 3 -3.31 -17.75 10.39
N HIS A 4 -2.36 -18.05 9.49
CA HIS A 4 -1.58 -19.29 9.55
C HIS A 4 -0.69 -19.35 10.79
N ARG A 5 -0.28 -18.20 11.36
CA ARG A 5 0.62 -18.11 12.52
C ARG A 5 -0.14 -18.27 13.83
N ALA A 6 0.18 -19.33 14.59
CA ALA A 6 -0.45 -19.59 15.89
C ALA A 6 -0.21 -18.44 16.91
N ALA A 7 0.97 -17.79 16.88
CA ALA A 7 1.27 -16.65 17.74
C ALA A 7 0.35 -15.45 17.46
N THR A 8 0.13 -15.11 16.17
CA THR A 8 -0.80 -14.05 15.77
C THR A 8 -2.23 -14.35 16.22
N ARG A 9 -2.68 -15.60 16.07
CA ARG A 9 -4.02 -16.00 16.54
C ARG A 9 -4.20 -15.85 18.04
N ARG A 10 -3.21 -16.31 18.83
CA ARG A 10 -3.24 -16.15 20.30
C ARG A 10 -3.29 -14.68 20.69
N ARG A 11 -2.47 -13.82 20.07
CA ARG A 11 -2.43 -12.40 20.34
C ARG A 11 -3.72 -11.69 19.98
N ALA A 12 -4.25 -11.94 18.77
CA ALA A 12 -5.52 -11.37 18.32
C ALA A 12 -6.70 -11.75 19.23
N LYS A 13 -6.73 -13.01 19.72
CA LYS A 13 -7.71 -13.47 20.69
C LYS A 13 -7.56 -12.76 22.03
N ALA A 14 -6.34 -12.63 22.54
CA ALA A 14 -6.07 -11.98 23.83
C ALA A 14 -6.45 -10.49 23.81
N LEU A 15 -6.33 -9.82 22.66
CA LEU A 15 -6.68 -8.41 22.48
C LEU A 15 -8.16 -8.20 22.09
N GLY A 16 -8.94 -9.28 21.88
CA GLY A 16 -10.35 -9.16 21.50
C GLY A 16 -10.59 -8.54 20.13
N ILE A 17 -9.60 -8.55 19.21
CA ILE A 17 -9.66 -7.88 17.91
C ILE A 17 -10.72 -8.49 16.99
N ALA A 18 -11.03 -9.77 17.15
CA ALA A 18 -12.06 -10.45 16.39
C ALA A 18 -12.84 -11.43 17.26
N SER A 19 -14.13 -11.57 16.99
CA SER A 19 -15.02 -12.51 17.70
C SER A 19 -14.56 -13.97 17.58
N ARG A 20 -13.93 -14.31 16.44
CA ARG A 20 -13.37 -15.64 16.18
C ARG A 20 -12.08 -15.55 15.37
N VAL A 21 -11.05 -16.29 15.78
CA VAL A 21 -9.77 -16.38 15.05
C VAL A 21 -9.41 -17.85 14.84
N VAL A 22 -9.22 -18.28 13.59
CA VAL A 22 -8.98 -19.66 13.19
C VAL A 22 -7.67 -19.83 12.42
N GLY A 23 -7.17 -21.06 12.39
CA GLY A 23 -5.96 -21.43 11.65
C GLY A 23 -6.24 -22.23 10.37
N ASP A 24 -7.49 -22.56 10.13
CA ASP A 24 -7.95 -23.24 8.92
C ASP A 24 -8.68 -22.22 8.03
N LEU A 25 -8.19 -22.05 6.80
CA LEU A 25 -8.73 -21.09 5.85
C LEU A 25 -10.15 -21.48 5.42
N ALA A 26 -10.39 -22.77 5.14
CA ALA A 26 -11.71 -23.24 4.71
C ALA A 26 -12.77 -22.97 5.80
N ALA A 27 -12.42 -23.21 7.08
CA ALA A 27 -13.31 -22.88 8.21
C ALA A 27 -13.53 -21.37 8.39
N ALA A 28 -12.58 -20.53 7.93
CA ALA A 28 -12.73 -19.07 8.00
C ALA A 28 -13.71 -18.53 6.95
N VAL A 29 -13.73 -19.11 5.74
CA VAL A 29 -14.40 -18.49 4.58
C VAL A 29 -15.74 -19.11 4.20
N ARG A 30 -16.07 -20.28 4.72
CA ARG A 30 -17.24 -21.08 4.32
C ARG A 30 -18.60 -20.35 4.35
N THR A 31 -18.76 -19.39 5.24
CA THR A 31 -20.02 -18.64 5.44
C THR A 31 -19.80 -17.14 5.42
N THR A 32 -18.80 -16.69 4.65
CA THR A 32 -18.33 -15.29 4.67
C THR A 32 -18.86 -14.55 3.45
N ASP A 33 -19.44 -13.38 3.65
CA ASP A 33 -19.92 -12.49 2.58
C ASP A 33 -18.81 -11.59 2.05
N LEU A 34 -17.82 -11.24 2.90
CA LEU A 34 -16.71 -10.36 2.58
C LEU A 34 -15.39 -10.91 3.14
N ILE A 35 -14.38 -11.03 2.28
CA ILE A 35 -13.01 -11.40 2.63
C ILE A 35 -12.09 -10.20 2.37
N ILE A 36 -11.28 -9.85 3.37
CA ILE A 36 -10.28 -8.78 3.27
C ILE A 36 -8.88 -9.40 3.40
N LEU A 37 -8.08 -9.36 2.33
CA LEU A 37 -6.69 -9.79 2.35
C LEU A 37 -5.82 -8.68 2.95
N ALA A 38 -5.29 -8.93 4.14
CA ALA A 38 -4.41 -8.02 4.89
C ALA A 38 -3.03 -8.68 5.15
N THR A 39 -2.54 -9.43 4.18
CA THR A 39 -1.26 -10.14 4.19
C THR A 39 -0.26 -9.46 3.25
N PRO A 40 1.04 -9.81 3.22
CA PRO A 40 1.98 -9.30 2.22
C PRO A 40 1.48 -9.54 0.80
N ILE A 41 1.67 -8.56 -0.09
CA ILE A 41 1.04 -8.53 -1.42
C ILE A 41 1.35 -9.79 -2.26
N PHE A 42 2.59 -10.29 -2.24
CA PHE A 42 2.97 -11.48 -3.00
C PHE A 42 2.36 -12.79 -2.48
N THR A 43 1.63 -12.76 -1.36
CA THR A 43 0.81 -13.90 -0.91
C THR A 43 -0.59 -13.91 -1.54
N PHE A 44 -1.01 -12.83 -2.18
CA PHE A 44 -2.38 -12.70 -2.71
C PHE A 44 -2.64 -13.70 -3.82
N GLU A 45 -1.68 -13.95 -4.72
CA GLU A 45 -1.83 -14.91 -5.81
C GLU A 45 -2.22 -16.30 -5.29
N GLN A 46 -1.50 -16.78 -4.26
CA GLN A 46 -1.80 -18.05 -3.61
C GLN A 46 -3.18 -18.03 -2.94
N TYR A 47 -3.50 -16.97 -2.19
CA TYR A 47 -4.82 -16.86 -1.56
C TYR A 47 -5.95 -16.82 -2.56
N PHE A 48 -5.82 -16.10 -3.67
CA PHE A 48 -6.86 -16.13 -4.72
C PHE A 48 -7.07 -17.52 -5.28
N GLN A 49 -6.01 -18.27 -5.52
CA GLN A 49 -6.11 -19.67 -6.00
C GLN A 49 -6.78 -20.59 -4.96
N GLU A 50 -6.42 -20.48 -3.69
CA GLU A 50 -7.04 -21.27 -2.63
C GLU A 50 -8.52 -20.90 -2.42
N LEU A 51 -8.83 -19.60 -2.43
CA LEU A 51 -10.20 -19.10 -2.24
C LEU A 51 -11.15 -19.52 -3.36
N ALA A 52 -10.70 -19.61 -4.60
CA ALA A 52 -11.53 -19.97 -5.76
C ALA A 52 -12.34 -21.28 -5.57
N GLY A 53 -11.79 -22.23 -4.79
CA GLY A 53 -12.47 -23.50 -4.49
C GLY A 53 -13.26 -23.53 -3.18
N MET A 54 -13.27 -22.44 -2.41
CA MET A 54 -13.76 -22.46 -1.02
C MET A 54 -14.83 -21.42 -0.72
N VAL A 55 -14.87 -20.31 -1.46
CA VAL A 55 -15.76 -19.18 -1.16
C VAL A 55 -17.20 -19.45 -1.53
N PRO A 56 -18.17 -18.95 -0.74
CA PRO A 56 -19.57 -19.03 -1.11
C PRO A 56 -19.89 -18.27 -2.38
N PRO A 57 -20.89 -18.68 -3.17
CA PRO A 57 -21.37 -17.89 -4.30
C PRO A 57 -21.74 -16.47 -3.88
N GLY A 58 -21.27 -15.49 -4.66
CA GLY A 58 -21.56 -14.08 -4.37
C GLY A 58 -20.67 -13.42 -3.31
N CYS A 59 -19.71 -14.13 -2.72
CA CYS A 59 -18.73 -13.55 -1.82
C CYS A 59 -17.95 -12.42 -2.49
N ILE A 60 -17.67 -11.36 -1.75
CA ILE A 60 -16.80 -10.27 -2.18
C ILE A 60 -15.40 -10.50 -1.61
N VAL A 61 -14.39 -10.40 -2.45
CA VAL A 61 -12.99 -10.42 -2.03
C VAL A 61 -12.38 -9.04 -2.28
N THR A 62 -11.72 -8.50 -1.29
CA THR A 62 -10.96 -7.25 -1.37
C THR A 62 -9.63 -7.41 -0.65
N ASP A 63 -8.79 -6.40 -0.75
CA ASP A 63 -7.49 -6.34 -0.07
C ASP A 63 -7.22 -4.96 0.51
N VAL A 64 -6.11 -4.80 1.22
CA VAL A 64 -5.63 -3.51 1.74
C VAL A 64 -4.19 -3.21 1.28
N GLY A 65 -3.75 -3.83 0.22
CA GLY A 65 -2.41 -3.68 -0.33
C GLY A 65 -2.14 -2.29 -0.91
N SER A 66 -0.86 -1.93 -1.00
CA SER A 66 -0.41 -0.62 -1.49
C SER A 66 -0.32 -0.53 -3.01
N THR A 67 -0.37 -1.65 -3.74
CA THR A 67 -0.41 -1.72 -5.21
C THR A 67 -1.64 -2.47 -5.68
N LYS A 68 -2.11 -2.20 -6.89
CA LYS A 68 -3.40 -2.70 -7.36
C LYS A 68 -3.35 -3.47 -8.68
N LEU A 69 -2.42 -3.16 -9.58
CA LEU A 69 -2.39 -3.79 -10.89
C LEU A 69 -2.18 -5.31 -10.80
N LEU A 70 -1.13 -5.75 -10.08
CA LEU A 70 -0.86 -7.17 -9.89
C LEU A 70 -1.99 -7.91 -9.15
N PRO A 71 -2.57 -7.40 -8.05
CA PRO A 71 -3.72 -8.02 -7.40
C PRO A 71 -4.92 -8.24 -8.35
N HIS A 72 -5.23 -7.27 -9.23
CA HIS A 72 -6.28 -7.45 -10.24
C HIS A 72 -5.93 -8.57 -11.22
N GLN A 73 -4.70 -8.60 -11.74
CA GLN A 73 -4.26 -9.66 -12.66
C GLN A 73 -4.33 -11.05 -12.02
N TRP A 74 -3.90 -11.19 -10.77
CA TRP A 74 -3.99 -12.46 -10.05
C TRP A 74 -5.44 -12.84 -9.73
N ALA A 75 -6.28 -11.89 -9.34
CA ALA A 75 -7.70 -12.16 -9.11
C ALA A 75 -8.38 -12.66 -10.39
N ASP A 76 -8.15 -12.02 -11.53
CA ASP A 76 -8.69 -12.46 -12.82
C ASP A 76 -8.22 -13.87 -13.20
N GLN A 77 -6.94 -14.18 -12.98
CA GLN A 77 -6.33 -15.46 -13.36
C GLN A 77 -6.67 -16.61 -12.41
N LYS A 78 -6.74 -16.36 -11.11
CA LYS A 78 -6.81 -17.41 -10.08
C LYS A 78 -8.19 -17.52 -9.42
N LEU A 79 -8.84 -16.38 -9.14
CA LEU A 79 -10.15 -16.33 -8.53
C LEU A 79 -11.26 -16.42 -9.57
N GLY A 80 -11.08 -15.79 -10.73
CA GLY A 80 -12.04 -15.79 -11.85
C GLY A 80 -13.43 -15.40 -11.38
N ASN A 81 -14.43 -16.23 -11.76
CA ASN A 81 -15.83 -16.00 -11.40
C ASN A 81 -16.25 -16.61 -10.06
N ALA A 82 -15.33 -17.22 -9.30
CA ALA A 82 -15.65 -17.83 -8.01
C ALA A 82 -16.10 -16.81 -6.95
N ALA A 83 -15.54 -15.59 -7.02
CA ALA A 83 -15.93 -14.47 -6.18
C ALA A 83 -15.82 -13.13 -6.95
N ARG A 84 -16.40 -12.08 -6.37
CA ARG A 84 -16.36 -10.73 -6.93
C ARG A 84 -15.19 -9.96 -6.31
N TYR A 85 -14.12 -9.72 -7.09
CA TYR A 85 -12.98 -8.97 -6.58
C TYR A 85 -13.10 -7.47 -6.87
N VAL A 86 -12.79 -6.66 -5.86
CA VAL A 86 -12.60 -5.20 -5.95
C VAL A 86 -11.40 -4.86 -5.08
N GLY A 87 -10.37 -4.27 -5.64
CA GLY A 87 -9.20 -3.87 -4.86
C GLY A 87 -9.50 -2.68 -3.95
N SER A 88 -8.93 -2.67 -2.75
CA SER A 88 -8.98 -1.52 -1.83
C SER A 88 -7.57 -1.11 -1.41
N HIS A 89 -7.39 0.18 -1.20
CA HIS A 89 -6.18 0.73 -0.61
C HIS A 89 -6.56 1.83 0.37
N PRO A 90 -6.80 1.51 1.65
CA PRO A 90 -6.94 2.51 2.69
C PRO A 90 -5.59 3.18 2.93
N ILE A 91 -5.53 4.50 2.78
CA ILE A 91 -4.33 5.31 3.01
C ILE A 91 -4.27 5.64 4.49
N ALA A 92 -3.97 4.65 5.27
CA ALA A 92 -3.92 4.69 6.73
C ALA A 92 -2.84 3.75 7.23
N GLY A 93 -2.38 3.96 8.45
CA GLY A 93 -1.34 3.15 9.07
C GLY A 93 -0.13 3.97 9.49
N SER A 94 0.88 3.26 9.95
CA SER A 94 2.16 3.80 10.39
C SER A 94 3.28 2.85 9.99
N GLU A 95 4.49 3.16 10.39
CA GLU A 95 5.68 2.31 10.25
C GLU A 95 5.59 1.04 11.12
N GLN A 96 4.66 1.01 12.08
CA GLN A 96 4.44 -0.12 12.99
C GLN A 96 3.54 -1.19 12.34
N ARG A 97 3.71 -2.44 12.74
CA ARG A 97 2.93 -3.58 12.25
C ARG A 97 2.67 -4.59 13.35
N GLY A 98 1.60 -5.35 13.17
CA GLY A 98 1.20 -6.40 14.10
C GLY A 98 -0.15 -6.08 14.72
N VAL A 99 -0.79 -7.10 15.26
CA VAL A 99 -2.12 -6.98 15.86
C VAL A 99 -2.15 -6.11 17.11
N GLU A 100 -1.00 -5.89 17.73
CA GLU A 100 -0.80 -5.02 18.91
C GLU A 100 -0.96 -3.54 18.58
N PHE A 101 -0.86 -3.15 17.32
CA PHE A 101 -1.04 -1.77 16.85
C PHE A 101 -2.41 -1.53 16.25
N ALA A 102 -3.34 -2.47 16.42
CA ALA A 102 -4.72 -2.28 15.99
C ALA A 102 -5.38 -1.13 16.76
N ARG A 103 -6.10 -0.26 16.03
CA ARG A 103 -6.81 0.91 16.56
C ARG A 103 -8.19 0.96 15.94
N ASP A 104 -9.17 1.42 16.69
CA ASP A 104 -10.56 1.58 16.24
C ASP A 104 -10.76 2.85 15.38
N ASP A 105 -9.90 3.87 15.57
CA ASP A 105 -9.91 5.14 14.84
C ASP A 105 -8.99 5.17 13.60
N LEU A 106 -8.36 4.02 13.23
CA LEU A 106 -7.35 3.95 12.17
C LEU A 106 -7.83 4.52 10.83
N PHE A 107 -9.09 4.36 10.52
CA PHE A 107 -9.68 4.73 9.23
C PHE A 107 -10.46 6.04 9.28
N ASP A 108 -10.58 6.68 10.44
CA ASP A 108 -11.32 7.95 10.56
C ASP A 108 -10.67 9.04 9.70
N GLN A 109 -11.48 9.63 8.82
CA GLN A 109 -11.07 10.62 7.80
C GLN A 109 -9.96 10.14 6.82
N ALA A 110 -9.56 8.87 6.89
CA ALA A 110 -8.59 8.31 5.96
C ALA A 110 -9.17 8.21 4.54
N ARG A 111 -8.34 8.40 3.52
CA ARG A 111 -8.75 8.11 2.15
C ARG A 111 -8.69 6.62 1.90
N CYS A 112 -9.72 6.06 1.25
CA CYS A 112 -9.68 4.69 0.75
C CYS A 112 -9.90 4.71 -0.76
N ILE A 113 -8.95 4.14 -1.50
CA ILE A 113 -9.06 4.03 -2.96
C ILE A 113 -9.59 2.64 -3.29
N LEU A 114 -10.77 2.59 -3.90
CA LEU A 114 -11.27 1.37 -4.53
C LEU A 114 -10.77 1.32 -5.98
N THR A 115 -10.34 0.15 -6.41
CA THR A 115 -9.92 -0.02 -7.81
C THR A 115 -10.83 -0.99 -8.55
N THR A 116 -11.23 -0.58 -9.75
CA THR A 116 -12.17 -1.30 -10.60
C THR A 116 -11.66 -1.35 -12.04
N THR A 117 -11.99 -2.44 -12.74
CA THR A 117 -11.84 -2.61 -14.18
C THR A 117 -13.22 -2.60 -14.85
N GLU A 118 -13.29 -2.67 -16.18
CA GLU A 118 -14.58 -2.71 -16.91
C GLU A 118 -15.45 -3.91 -16.50
N GLY A 119 -14.84 -5.06 -16.15
CA GLY A 119 -15.53 -6.27 -15.71
C GLY A 119 -15.90 -6.30 -14.23
N THR A 120 -15.53 -5.29 -13.45
CA THR A 120 -15.75 -5.29 -11.99
C THR A 120 -17.24 -5.17 -11.65
N ASP A 121 -17.74 -6.05 -10.78
CA ASP A 121 -19.13 -6.05 -10.31
C ASP A 121 -19.49 -4.74 -9.61
N ARG A 122 -20.53 -4.07 -10.11
CA ARG A 122 -20.99 -2.77 -9.61
C ARG A 122 -21.60 -2.87 -8.23
N SER A 123 -22.27 -3.99 -7.90
CA SER A 123 -22.88 -4.18 -6.58
C SER A 123 -21.81 -4.41 -5.51
N ALA A 124 -20.76 -5.18 -5.81
CA ALA A 124 -19.61 -5.35 -4.93
C ALA A 124 -18.90 -4.02 -4.67
N THR A 125 -18.70 -3.21 -5.73
CA THR A 125 -18.12 -1.87 -5.61
C THR A 125 -18.97 -0.97 -4.71
N LYS A 126 -20.30 -1.01 -4.84
CA LYS A 126 -21.22 -0.24 -3.98
C LYS A 126 -21.09 -0.70 -2.53
N THR A 127 -21.16 -2.00 -2.28
CA THR A 127 -21.02 -2.57 -0.92
C THR A 127 -19.71 -2.14 -0.26
N LEU A 128 -18.58 -2.19 -0.99
CA LEU A 128 -17.29 -1.75 -0.43
C LEU A 128 -17.19 -0.25 -0.22
N LYS A 129 -17.84 0.57 -1.05
CA LYS A 129 -17.97 2.02 -0.77
C LYS A 129 -18.67 2.27 0.56
N GLU A 130 -19.79 1.61 0.77
CA GLU A 130 -20.59 1.72 2.00
C GLU A 130 -19.82 1.19 3.20
N PHE A 131 -19.13 0.06 3.05
CA PHE A 131 -18.29 -0.54 4.09
C PHE A 131 -17.16 0.41 4.55
N TRP A 132 -16.34 0.92 3.63
CA TRP A 132 -15.25 1.83 3.98
C TRP A 132 -15.74 3.18 4.49
N ALA A 133 -16.85 3.69 3.96
CA ALA A 133 -17.47 4.91 4.47
C ALA A 133 -17.99 4.73 5.91
N ALA A 134 -18.57 3.57 6.25
CA ALA A 134 -19.01 3.25 7.61
C ALA A 134 -17.84 3.15 8.60
N LEU A 135 -16.62 2.86 8.13
CA LEU A 135 -15.39 2.92 8.93
C LEU A 135 -14.77 4.33 9.01
N GLY A 136 -15.43 5.36 8.48
CA GLY A 136 -14.95 6.75 8.50
C GLY A 136 -14.11 7.16 7.28
N CYS A 137 -13.90 6.29 6.29
CA CYS A 137 -13.08 6.61 5.13
C CYS A 137 -13.76 7.55 4.13
N ILE A 138 -12.96 8.41 3.52
CA ILE A 138 -13.32 9.16 2.31
C ILE A 138 -12.97 8.31 1.08
N VAL A 139 -14.00 7.70 0.47
CA VAL A 139 -13.81 6.73 -0.62
C VAL A 139 -13.69 7.41 -1.97
N ARG A 140 -12.72 6.97 -2.78
CA ARG A 140 -12.53 7.32 -4.21
C ARG A 140 -12.41 6.05 -5.03
N VAL A 141 -12.72 6.14 -6.33
CA VAL A 141 -12.60 5.02 -7.26
C VAL A 141 -11.71 5.43 -8.43
N MET A 142 -10.81 4.56 -8.84
CA MET A 142 -9.98 4.71 -10.04
C MET A 142 -9.66 3.34 -10.64
N ASN A 143 -9.05 3.30 -11.81
CA ASN A 143 -8.58 2.02 -12.34
C ASN A 143 -7.21 1.62 -11.72
N PRO A 144 -6.84 0.33 -11.70
CA PRO A 144 -5.63 -0.14 -11.03
C PRO A 144 -4.33 0.38 -11.68
N ILE A 145 -4.31 0.64 -12.99
CA ILE A 145 -3.14 1.20 -13.70
C ILE A 145 -2.91 2.65 -13.25
N GLU A 146 -3.97 3.44 -13.22
CA GLU A 146 -3.90 4.82 -12.74
C GLU A 146 -3.51 4.87 -11.27
N HIS A 147 -4.06 3.98 -10.44
CA HIS A 147 -3.70 3.85 -9.04
C HIS A 147 -2.19 3.69 -8.88
N ASP A 148 -1.60 2.67 -9.52
CA ASP A 148 -0.19 2.35 -9.34
C ASP A 148 0.73 3.45 -9.89
N ARG A 149 0.35 4.11 -11.00
CA ARG A 149 1.05 5.28 -11.53
C ARG A 149 1.02 6.48 -10.55
N VAL A 150 -0.14 6.77 -9.97
CA VAL A 150 -0.29 7.87 -9.02
C VAL A 150 0.50 7.59 -7.75
N PHE A 151 0.33 6.40 -7.15
CA PHE A 151 1.00 6.06 -5.89
C PHE A 151 2.50 5.83 -6.06
N ALA A 152 2.98 5.46 -7.25
CA ALA A 152 4.40 5.51 -7.56
C ALA A 152 4.98 6.91 -7.32
N ASN A 153 4.30 7.95 -7.77
CA ASN A 153 4.80 9.32 -7.66
C ASN A 153 4.67 9.93 -6.26
N ILE A 154 3.55 9.70 -5.56
CA ILE A 154 3.24 10.42 -4.31
C ILE A 154 3.53 9.64 -3.04
N SER A 155 3.87 8.34 -3.16
CA SER A 155 4.13 7.45 -2.03
C SER A 155 5.40 6.64 -2.21
N HIS A 156 5.49 5.83 -3.29
CA HIS A 156 6.56 4.86 -3.42
C HIS A 156 7.91 5.53 -3.77
N LEU A 157 7.92 6.47 -4.70
CA LEU A 157 9.13 7.25 -5.03
C LEU A 157 9.63 8.07 -3.83
N PRO A 158 8.80 8.81 -3.09
CA PRO A 158 9.24 9.48 -1.87
C PRO A 158 9.93 8.55 -0.88
N HIS A 159 9.41 7.33 -0.67
CA HIS A 159 10.04 6.36 0.23
C HIS A 159 11.43 5.92 -0.28
N VAL A 160 11.54 5.59 -1.55
CA VAL A 160 12.83 5.21 -2.17
C VAL A 160 13.83 6.36 -2.14
N MET A 161 13.37 7.59 -2.37
CA MET A 161 14.21 8.79 -2.28
C MET A 161 14.70 9.04 -0.85
N ALA A 162 13.84 8.86 0.14
CA ALA A 162 14.22 8.97 1.55
C ALA A 162 15.26 7.91 1.93
N ALA A 163 15.08 6.65 1.50
CA ALA A 163 16.06 5.60 1.71
C ALA A 163 17.40 5.91 0.98
N GLY A 164 17.33 6.44 -0.24
CA GLY A 164 18.50 6.87 -0.98
C GLY A 164 19.26 8.00 -0.29
N LEU A 165 18.54 8.97 0.29
CA LEU A 165 19.14 10.06 1.05
C LEU A 165 19.89 9.54 2.29
N VAL A 166 19.26 8.65 3.07
CA VAL A 166 19.93 8.00 4.22
C VAL A 166 21.19 7.26 3.78
N ASN A 167 21.10 6.43 2.74
CA ASN A 167 22.22 5.64 2.25
C ASN A 167 23.36 6.48 1.65
N ALA A 168 23.07 7.70 1.20
CA ALA A 168 24.07 8.64 0.68
C ALA A 168 24.70 9.53 1.77
N SER A 169 24.20 9.47 2.99
CA SER A 169 24.70 10.25 4.12
C SER A 169 25.74 9.46 4.90
N ASP A 170 26.79 10.15 5.38
CA ASP A 170 27.78 9.55 6.26
C ASP A 170 27.18 9.27 7.65
N GLU A 171 27.43 8.11 8.22
CA GLU A 171 26.90 7.70 9.53
C GLU A 171 27.35 8.64 10.65
N GLU A 172 28.59 9.15 10.59
CA GLU A 172 29.09 10.10 11.56
C GLU A 172 28.39 11.46 11.47
N ASP A 173 28.09 11.92 10.24
CA ASP A 173 27.36 13.18 10.03
C ASP A 173 25.91 13.08 10.51
N MET A 174 25.29 11.92 10.45
CA MET A 174 23.91 11.71 10.93
C MET A 174 23.74 11.99 12.41
N LYS A 175 24.82 11.95 13.22
CA LYS A 175 24.81 12.34 14.65
C LYS A 175 24.45 13.81 14.86
N PHE A 176 24.61 14.65 13.83
CA PHE A 176 24.28 16.07 13.85
C PHE A 176 22.97 16.38 13.12
N ALA A 177 22.20 15.35 12.77
CA ALA A 177 20.97 15.49 12.00
C ALA A 177 19.95 16.35 12.74
N GLY A 178 19.57 17.46 12.13
CA GLY A 178 18.49 18.31 12.59
C GLY A 178 17.12 17.84 12.09
N LYS A 179 16.07 18.56 12.52
CA LYS A 179 14.67 18.23 12.20
C LYS A 179 14.42 18.05 10.71
N GLY A 180 15.02 18.90 9.85
CA GLY A 180 14.83 18.82 8.40
C GLY A 180 15.25 17.46 7.81
N PHE A 181 16.40 16.92 8.23
CA PHE A 181 16.86 15.60 7.81
C PHE A 181 15.92 14.51 8.33
N LEU A 182 15.56 14.55 9.62
CA LEU A 182 14.70 13.55 10.27
C LEU A 182 13.31 13.50 9.64
N ASP A 183 12.70 14.67 9.37
CA ASP A 183 11.39 14.74 8.72
C ASP A 183 11.44 14.18 7.28
N SER A 184 12.51 14.49 6.52
CA SER A 184 12.68 14.05 5.14
C SER A 184 12.96 12.54 5.02
N THR A 185 13.56 11.94 6.05
CA THR A 185 13.98 10.53 6.03
C THR A 185 13.10 9.61 6.88
N ARG A 186 12.19 10.14 7.70
CA ARG A 186 11.34 9.37 8.62
C ARG A 186 10.65 8.18 7.95
N ILE A 187 10.13 8.37 6.75
CA ILE A 187 9.39 7.32 6.03
C ILE A 187 10.28 6.12 5.64
N SER A 188 11.61 6.29 5.53
CA SER A 188 12.55 5.19 5.20
C SER A 188 12.66 4.14 6.31
N SER A 189 12.19 4.43 7.54
CA SER A 189 12.20 3.49 8.67
C SER A 189 11.15 2.37 8.56
N GLY A 190 10.29 2.41 7.55
CA GLY A 190 9.32 1.35 7.29
C GLY A 190 9.97 -0.02 7.05
N PRO A 191 9.27 -1.13 7.39
CA PRO A 191 9.83 -2.47 7.27
C PRO A 191 10.27 -2.80 5.83
N ALA A 192 11.56 -3.07 5.63
CA ALA A 192 12.15 -3.35 4.32
C ALA A 192 11.41 -4.48 3.56
N SER A 193 10.94 -5.52 4.26
CA SER A 193 10.21 -6.64 3.63
C SER A 193 8.90 -6.19 2.96
N ILE A 194 8.18 -5.24 3.55
CA ILE A 194 6.94 -4.70 2.97
C ILE A 194 7.28 -3.82 1.76
N TRP A 195 8.26 -2.95 1.92
CA TRP A 195 8.66 -2.02 0.87
C TRP A 195 9.31 -2.72 -0.33
N THR A 196 10.04 -3.81 -0.10
CA THR A 196 10.52 -4.67 -1.20
C THR A 196 9.36 -5.18 -2.04
N ASP A 197 8.30 -5.67 -1.40
CA ASP A 197 7.11 -6.16 -2.10
C ASP A 197 6.42 -5.03 -2.89
N VAL A 198 6.24 -3.85 -2.29
CA VAL A 198 5.64 -2.67 -2.95
C VAL A 198 6.46 -2.23 -4.15
N VAL A 199 7.79 -2.13 -3.99
CA VAL A 199 8.70 -1.71 -5.07
C VAL A 199 8.70 -2.72 -6.22
N LEU A 200 8.74 -4.01 -5.94
CA LEU A 200 8.70 -5.04 -6.97
C LEU A 200 7.34 -5.09 -7.68
N ALA A 201 6.24 -4.93 -6.94
CA ALA A 201 4.90 -4.96 -7.51
C ALA A 201 4.59 -3.74 -8.41
N ASN A 202 5.28 -2.61 -8.22
CA ASN A 202 5.10 -1.38 -9.01
C ASN A 202 6.42 -0.90 -9.66
N ARG A 203 7.30 -1.84 -9.99
CA ARG A 203 8.70 -1.59 -10.36
C ARG A 203 8.87 -0.63 -11.55
N GLU A 204 8.09 -0.78 -12.61
CA GLU A 204 8.24 0.04 -13.82
C GLU A 204 7.95 1.52 -13.52
N ASN A 205 6.79 1.80 -12.88
CA ASN A 205 6.43 3.17 -12.51
C ASN A 205 7.44 3.81 -11.55
N ILE A 206 8.00 3.03 -10.62
CA ILE A 206 8.97 3.51 -9.64
C ILE A 206 10.33 3.75 -10.32
N ALA A 207 10.79 2.83 -11.18
CA ALA A 207 12.03 3.00 -11.94
C ALA A 207 11.98 4.25 -12.82
N ASP A 208 10.88 4.46 -13.53
CA ASP A 208 10.64 5.69 -14.30
C ASP A 208 10.62 6.94 -13.40
N GLY A 209 10.03 6.84 -12.21
CA GLY A 209 10.04 7.91 -11.22
C GLY A 209 11.44 8.27 -10.77
N ILE A 210 12.27 7.28 -10.48
CA ILE A 210 13.69 7.46 -10.11
C ILE A 210 14.46 8.13 -11.27
N ALA A 211 14.25 7.67 -12.51
CA ALA A 211 14.93 8.29 -13.66
C ALA A 211 14.58 9.78 -13.81
N ARG A 212 13.30 10.15 -13.61
CA ARG A 212 12.89 11.56 -13.60
C ARG A 212 13.54 12.34 -12.44
N ALA A 213 13.58 11.75 -11.25
CA ALA A 213 14.22 12.40 -10.09
C ALA A 213 15.72 12.62 -10.31
N ILE A 214 16.43 11.65 -10.87
CA ILE A 214 17.85 11.78 -11.25
C ILE A 214 18.05 12.92 -12.25
N ALA A 215 17.19 13.04 -13.26
CA ALA A 215 17.27 14.11 -14.24
C ALA A 215 17.10 15.50 -13.60
N GLU A 216 16.14 15.66 -12.69
CA GLU A 216 15.94 16.94 -11.97
C GLU A 216 17.09 17.27 -11.02
N LEU A 217 17.58 16.27 -10.26
CA LEU A 217 18.77 16.45 -9.40
C LEU A 217 20.03 16.77 -10.20
N SER A 218 20.19 16.20 -11.39
CA SER A 218 21.33 16.51 -12.27
C SER A 218 21.32 17.94 -12.78
N LYS A 219 20.14 18.51 -13.07
CA LYS A 219 20.01 19.93 -13.42
C LYS A 219 20.47 20.84 -12.28
N LEU A 220 20.03 20.54 -11.06
CA LEU A 220 20.42 21.28 -9.87
C LEU A 220 21.93 21.12 -9.59
N GLN A 221 22.45 19.89 -9.68
CA GLN A 221 23.89 19.61 -9.51
C GLN A 221 24.75 20.42 -10.48
N GLY A 222 24.37 20.46 -11.78
CA GLY A 222 25.07 21.26 -12.78
C GLY A 222 25.06 22.76 -12.45
N ALA A 223 23.89 23.30 -12.08
CA ALA A 223 23.78 24.71 -11.70
C ALA A 223 24.62 25.06 -10.46
N ILE A 224 24.72 24.16 -9.48
CA ILE A 224 25.54 24.31 -8.27
C ILE A 224 27.03 24.31 -8.64
N ARG A 225 27.48 23.34 -9.45
CA ARG A 225 28.87 23.25 -9.88
C ARG A 225 29.35 24.49 -10.67
N ASP A 226 28.45 25.02 -11.50
CA ASP A 226 28.71 26.19 -12.32
C ASP A 226 28.55 27.52 -11.55
N GLY A 227 28.10 27.51 -10.29
CA GLY A 227 27.82 28.70 -9.48
C GLY A 227 26.70 29.59 -10.02
N LYS A 228 25.75 29.04 -10.79
CA LYS A 228 24.66 29.77 -11.47
C LYS A 228 23.50 30.10 -10.50
N ARG A 229 23.68 31.18 -9.71
CA ARG A 229 22.71 31.58 -8.67
C ARG A 229 21.27 31.67 -9.18
N GLU A 230 21.04 32.39 -10.28
CA GLU A 230 19.70 32.61 -10.83
C GLU A 230 19.03 31.27 -11.21
N ARG A 231 19.81 30.34 -11.81
CA ARG A 231 19.30 29.04 -12.18
C ARG A 231 18.97 28.14 -10.97
N ILE A 232 19.79 28.22 -9.92
CA ILE A 232 19.51 27.52 -8.66
C ILE A 232 18.21 28.04 -8.05
N THR A 233 18.05 29.36 -7.98
CA THR A 233 16.84 30.01 -7.46
C THR A 233 15.59 29.56 -8.23
N GLU A 234 15.64 29.59 -9.57
CA GLU A 234 14.55 29.18 -10.44
C GLU A 234 14.11 27.72 -10.16
N LEU A 235 15.08 26.80 -10.06
CA LEU A 235 14.80 25.38 -9.80
C LEU A 235 14.16 25.18 -8.42
N LEU A 236 14.63 25.88 -7.40
CA LEU A 236 14.08 25.80 -6.05
C LEU A 236 12.68 26.45 -5.95
N GLU A 237 12.47 27.60 -6.60
CA GLU A 237 11.15 28.27 -6.64
C GLU A 237 10.11 27.40 -7.36
N THR A 238 10.50 26.69 -8.41
CA THR A 238 9.60 25.75 -9.11
C THR A 238 9.06 24.67 -8.19
N ALA A 239 9.82 24.26 -7.18
CA ALA A 239 9.42 23.25 -6.21
C ALA A 239 8.52 23.77 -5.07
N ARG A 240 8.33 25.08 -4.94
CA ARG A 240 7.51 25.71 -3.86
C ARG A 240 6.01 25.74 -4.14
N ARG A 241 5.54 25.10 -5.17
CA ARG A 241 4.12 25.07 -5.60
C ARG A 241 3.20 24.31 -4.64
#